data_d69a2a3ae68499d21a8db811539c4d25
#
_entry.id   d69a2a3ae68499d21a8db811539c4d25
#
_cell.length_a   1.000
_cell.length_b   1.000
_cell.length_c   1.000
_cell.angle_alpha   90.00
_cell.angle_beta   90.00
_cell.angle_gamma   90.00
#
_symmetry.space_group_name_H-M   'P 1'
#
loop_
_entity.id
_entity.type
_entity.pdbx_description
1 polymer ?
#
loop_
_entity_poly.entity_id
_entity_poly.type
_entity_poly.pdbx_seq_one_letter_code
_entity_poly.pdbx_strand_id
1 'polypeptide(L)'
;MEKNSNFFSSQSPSSYVKAKIVSSYFPQYCKILLKNPQKEIRYIDLFSGPGIYDDGHMSTPLMIAAECYRDDRLRAIVRMQFNDKNYKEILEKNFLEKYPRGTFGHEPFFADRIIGECDRVEEYLQKNTM
;
A
#
# COMPACT_ATOMS: atom_id res chain seq x y z
N MET A 1 -4.85 8.98 -26.04
CA MET A 1 -3.65 8.26 -26.32
C MET A 1 -3.74 6.84 -25.86
N GLU A 2 -3.54 5.97 -26.77
CA GLU A 2 -3.63 4.57 -26.47
C GLU A 2 -2.62 4.10 -25.48
N LYS A 3 -1.44 4.66 -25.54
CA LYS A 3 -0.38 4.30 -24.62
C LYS A 3 -0.76 4.57 -23.19
N ASN A 4 -1.40 5.70 -22.93
CA ASN A 4 -1.81 6.02 -21.59
C ASN A 4 -2.91 5.10 -21.12
N SER A 5 -3.84 4.80 -22.01
CA SER A 5 -4.89 3.85 -21.72
C SER A 5 -4.32 2.51 -21.32
N ASN A 6 -3.38 2.02 -22.13
CA ASN A 6 -2.76 0.73 -21.88
C ASN A 6 -1.93 0.72 -20.61
N PHE A 7 -1.30 1.87 -20.31
CA PHE A 7 -0.50 1.97 -19.12
C PHE A 7 -1.33 1.77 -17.87
N PHE A 8 -2.57 2.26 -17.86
CA PHE A 8 -3.45 2.11 -16.71
C PHE A 8 -4.20 0.79 -16.69
N SER A 9 -4.36 0.16 -17.85
CA SER A 9 -5.21 -1.01 -17.95
C SER A 9 -4.52 -2.29 -17.55
N SER A 10 -3.19 -2.33 -17.53
CA SER A 10 -2.48 -3.54 -17.17
C SER A 10 -1.28 -3.24 -16.28
N GLN A 11 -0.94 -4.22 -15.46
CA GLN A 11 0.19 -4.12 -14.55
C GLN A 11 1.47 -4.42 -15.33
N SER A 12 2.48 -3.55 -15.17
CA SER A 12 3.78 -3.81 -15.79
C SER A 12 4.46 -5.00 -15.11
N PRO A 13 5.38 -5.68 -15.82
CA PRO A 13 6.11 -6.79 -15.21
C PRO A 13 6.85 -6.39 -13.94
N SER A 14 7.46 -5.22 -13.91
CA SER A 14 8.19 -4.78 -12.72
C SER A 14 7.25 -4.51 -11.56
N SER A 15 6.07 -3.96 -11.81
CA SER A 15 5.08 -3.75 -10.75
C SER A 15 4.57 -5.07 -10.21
N TYR A 16 4.36 -6.04 -11.10
CA TYR A 16 3.91 -7.35 -10.68
C TYR A 16 4.95 -8.03 -9.79
N VAL A 17 6.22 -7.98 -10.19
CA VAL A 17 7.30 -8.57 -9.39
C VAL A 17 7.41 -7.88 -8.04
N LYS A 18 7.34 -6.55 -8.02
CA LYS A 18 7.36 -5.80 -6.77
C LYS A 18 6.25 -6.27 -5.84
N ALA A 19 5.04 -6.35 -6.35
CA ALA A 19 3.89 -6.73 -5.54
C ALA A 19 4.05 -8.14 -4.98
N LYS A 20 4.53 -9.06 -5.80
CA LYS A 20 4.74 -10.45 -5.36
C LYS A 20 5.81 -10.54 -4.28
N ILE A 21 6.93 -9.86 -4.48
CA ILE A 21 8.02 -9.91 -3.53
C ILE A 21 7.59 -9.31 -2.20
N VAL A 22 7.03 -8.10 -2.25
CA VAL A 22 6.66 -7.39 -1.03
C VAL A 22 5.60 -8.17 -0.25
N SER A 23 4.56 -8.65 -0.95
CA SER A 23 3.50 -9.35 -0.25
C SER A 23 3.96 -10.70 0.31
N SER A 24 4.95 -11.32 -0.32
CA SER A 24 5.49 -12.59 0.18
C SER A 24 6.35 -12.40 1.43
N TYR A 25 7.13 -11.33 1.48
CA TYR A 25 8.03 -11.10 2.61
C TYR A 25 7.38 -10.37 3.77
N PHE A 26 6.33 -9.62 3.51
CA PHE A 26 5.71 -8.81 4.55
C PHE A 26 5.26 -9.62 5.77
N PRO A 27 4.53 -10.74 5.60
CA PRO A 27 4.10 -11.50 6.78
C PRO A 27 5.27 -12.05 7.58
N GLN A 28 6.33 -12.48 6.91
CA GLN A 28 7.51 -12.99 7.59
C GLN A 28 8.24 -11.90 8.36
N TYR A 29 8.32 -10.73 7.76
CA TYR A 29 8.93 -9.59 8.42
C TYR A 29 8.15 -9.23 9.68
N CYS A 30 6.82 -9.23 9.58
CA CYS A 30 5.97 -8.96 10.72
C CYS A 30 6.17 -9.98 11.84
N LYS A 31 6.34 -11.24 11.50
CA LYS A 31 6.61 -12.27 12.50
C LYS A 31 7.89 -11.97 13.28
N ILE A 32 8.91 -11.49 12.58
CA ILE A 32 10.16 -11.12 13.25
C ILE A 32 9.95 -9.94 14.19
N LEU A 33 9.24 -8.92 13.72
CA LEU A 33 8.96 -7.75 14.56
C LEU A 33 8.14 -8.12 15.78
N LEU A 34 7.22 -9.07 15.63
CA LEU A 34 6.31 -9.45 16.71
C LEU A 34 6.95 -10.36 17.76
N LYS A 35 8.22 -10.71 17.59
CA LYS A 35 8.95 -11.39 18.66
C LYS A 35 9.08 -10.51 19.89
N ASN A 36 9.01 -9.20 19.69
CA ASN A 36 8.94 -8.23 20.78
C ASN A 36 7.59 -7.55 20.70
N PRO A 37 7.03 -7.08 21.86
CA PRO A 37 5.74 -6.40 21.82
C PRO A 37 5.78 -5.16 20.94
N GLN A 38 4.78 -5.00 20.06
CA GLN A 38 4.68 -3.87 19.16
C GLN A 38 3.30 -3.23 19.34
N LYS A 39 3.27 -1.91 19.46
CA LYS A 39 2.02 -1.18 19.47
C LYS A 39 1.46 -1.00 18.07
N GLU A 40 2.34 -0.83 17.11
CA GLU A 40 1.94 -0.74 15.71
C GLU A 40 3.12 -1.14 14.84
N ILE A 41 2.79 -1.61 13.64
CA ILE A 41 3.77 -1.88 12.60
C ILE A 41 3.38 -0.98 11.45
N ARG A 42 4.33 -0.21 10.91
CA ARG A 42 4.04 0.70 9.81
C ARG A 42 4.48 0.12 8.48
N TYR A 43 3.60 0.19 7.52
CA TYR A 43 3.91 -0.13 6.14
C TYR A 43 3.76 1.13 5.32
N ILE A 44 4.83 1.54 4.66
CA ILE A 44 4.82 2.78 3.86
C ILE A 44 5.23 2.43 2.44
N ASP A 45 4.35 2.75 1.49
CA ASP A 45 4.61 2.52 0.08
C ASP A 45 4.52 3.86 -0.66
N LEU A 46 5.65 4.31 -1.18
CA LEU A 46 5.74 5.62 -1.80
C LEU A 46 5.28 5.65 -3.26
N PHE A 47 5.17 4.48 -3.90
CA PHE A 47 4.76 4.36 -5.30
C PHE A 47 3.76 3.22 -5.41
N SER A 48 2.54 3.47 -4.96
CA SER A 48 1.59 2.40 -4.68
C SER A 48 0.80 1.88 -5.88
N GLY A 49 0.55 2.70 -6.89
CA GLY A 49 -0.27 2.29 -8.02
C GLY A 49 -1.75 2.42 -7.71
N PRO A 50 -2.61 1.94 -8.61
CA PRO A 50 -4.06 2.15 -8.50
C PRO A 50 -4.80 1.18 -7.58
N GLY A 51 -4.12 0.22 -7.01
CA GLY A 51 -4.77 -0.83 -6.22
C GLY A 51 -5.20 -2.00 -7.06
N ILE A 52 -6.05 -1.74 -8.04
CA ILE A 52 -6.51 -2.75 -9.00
C ILE A 52 -6.32 -2.18 -10.40
N TYR A 53 -5.60 -2.92 -11.24
CA TYR A 53 -5.46 -2.56 -12.65
C TYR A 53 -6.67 -3.08 -13.42
N ASP A 54 -6.89 -2.53 -14.62
CA ASP A 54 -8.04 -2.93 -15.43
C ASP A 54 -8.01 -4.40 -15.82
N ASP A 55 -6.84 -5.01 -15.84
CA ASP A 55 -6.70 -6.42 -16.13
C ASP A 55 -7.01 -7.31 -14.92
N GLY A 56 -7.40 -6.73 -13.82
CA GLY A 56 -7.75 -7.47 -12.61
C GLY A 56 -6.61 -7.75 -11.66
N HIS A 57 -5.38 -7.46 -12.05
CA HIS A 57 -4.24 -7.66 -11.15
C HIS A 57 -4.23 -6.59 -10.08
N MET A 58 -3.81 -6.97 -8.88
CA MET A 58 -3.71 -6.05 -7.76
C MET A 58 -2.32 -5.46 -7.69
N SER A 59 -2.24 -4.17 -7.33
CA SER A 59 -0.96 -3.58 -6.99
C SER A 59 -0.66 -3.87 -5.51
N THR A 60 0.51 -3.45 -5.06
CA THR A 60 0.99 -3.77 -3.72
C THR A 60 0.00 -3.45 -2.60
N PRO A 61 -0.68 -2.28 -2.59
CA PRO A 61 -1.56 -1.95 -1.46
C PRO A 61 -2.62 -3.00 -1.16
N LEU A 62 -3.29 -3.52 -2.19
CA LEU A 62 -4.32 -4.51 -1.94
C LEU A 62 -3.75 -5.86 -1.55
N MET A 63 -2.57 -6.19 -2.03
CA MET A 63 -1.94 -7.43 -1.64
C MET A 63 -1.48 -7.39 -0.18
N ILE A 64 -0.96 -6.26 0.26
CA ILE A 64 -0.59 -6.07 1.66
C ILE A 64 -1.84 -6.08 2.54
N ALA A 65 -2.88 -5.40 2.11
CA ALA A 65 -4.14 -5.38 2.86
C ALA A 65 -4.70 -6.79 3.04
N ALA A 66 -4.61 -7.62 2.01
CA ALA A 66 -5.08 -8.99 2.10
C ALA A 66 -4.31 -9.78 3.15
N GLU A 67 -2.98 -9.58 3.22
CA GLU A 67 -2.17 -10.25 4.24
C GLU A 67 -2.55 -9.80 5.64
N CYS A 68 -2.78 -8.50 5.83
CA CYS A 68 -3.20 -7.98 7.11
C CYS A 68 -4.59 -8.47 7.50
N TYR A 69 -5.49 -8.53 6.53
CA TYR A 69 -6.86 -8.93 6.81
C TYR A 69 -6.94 -10.38 7.28
N ARG A 70 -6.05 -11.22 6.81
CA ARG A 70 -6.04 -12.64 7.16
C ARG A 70 -5.57 -12.93 8.57
N ASP A 71 -4.85 -12.00 9.18
CA ASP A 71 -4.23 -12.21 10.49
C ASP A 71 -4.79 -11.18 11.46
N ASP A 72 -5.47 -11.65 12.52
CA ASP A 72 -6.14 -10.76 13.46
C ASP A 72 -5.19 -9.75 14.10
N ARG A 73 -3.98 -10.18 14.41
CA ARG A 73 -2.99 -9.30 15.03
C ARG A 73 -2.57 -8.22 14.05
N LEU A 74 -2.24 -8.61 12.82
CA LEU A 74 -1.81 -7.64 11.81
C LEU A 74 -2.94 -6.69 11.48
N ARG A 75 -4.16 -7.21 11.38
CA ARG A 75 -5.32 -6.36 11.11
C ARG A 75 -5.47 -5.26 12.15
N ALA A 76 -5.12 -5.57 13.40
CA ALA A 76 -5.28 -4.61 14.50
C ALA A 76 -4.15 -3.60 14.57
N ILE A 77 -2.91 -3.98 14.25
CA ILE A 77 -1.76 -3.13 14.57
C ILE A 77 -1.01 -2.56 13.37
N VAL A 78 -1.25 -3.08 12.16
CA VAL A 78 -0.53 -2.55 10.99
C VAL A 78 -1.16 -1.23 10.55
N ARG A 79 -0.34 -0.21 10.44
CA ARG A 79 -0.73 1.09 9.92
C ARG A 79 -0.18 1.21 8.50
N MET A 80 -1.08 1.31 7.54
CA MET A 80 -0.71 1.35 6.13
C MET A 80 -0.74 2.78 5.62
N GLN A 81 0.34 3.18 4.93
CA GLN A 81 0.43 4.50 4.32
C GLN A 81 0.84 4.31 2.87
N PHE A 82 -0.01 4.79 1.97
CA PHE A 82 0.19 4.64 0.53
C PHE A 82 0.31 6.00 -0.12
N ASN A 83 1.22 6.09 -1.06
CA ASN A 83 1.40 7.31 -1.81
C ASN A 83 1.49 7.01 -3.29
N ASP A 84 0.76 7.76 -4.11
CA ASP A 84 0.95 7.71 -5.54
C ASP A 84 0.56 9.04 -6.14
N LYS A 85 1.49 9.64 -6.88
CA LYS A 85 1.31 10.93 -7.48
C LYS A 85 0.08 10.99 -8.39
N ASN A 86 -0.18 9.93 -9.14
CA ASN A 86 -1.20 9.92 -10.17
C ASN A 86 -2.45 9.13 -9.79
N TYR A 87 -2.34 8.19 -8.87
CA TYR A 87 -3.40 7.20 -8.66
C TYR A 87 -4.04 7.27 -7.28
N LYS A 88 -3.78 8.32 -6.53
CA LYS A 88 -4.27 8.38 -5.15
C LYS A 88 -5.79 8.18 -5.08
N GLU A 89 -6.54 8.87 -5.92
CA GLU A 89 -7.99 8.83 -5.85
C GLU A 89 -8.55 7.46 -6.22
N ILE A 90 -8.02 6.87 -7.30
CA ILE A 90 -8.52 5.57 -7.72
C ILE A 90 -8.04 4.47 -6.77
N LEU A 91 -6.86 4.64 -6.20
CA LEU A 91 -6.36 3.71 -5.19
C LEU A 91 -7.26 3.74 -3.97
N GLU A 92 -7.57 4.92 -3.48
CA GLU A 92 -8.43 5.06 -2.31
C GLU A 92 -9.79 4.44 -2.56
N LYS A 93 -10.36 4.70 -3.73
CA LYS A 93 -11.66 4.13 -4.10
C LYS A 93 -11.59 2.60 -4.13
N ASN A 94 -10.61 2.05 -4.83
CA ASN A 94 -10.48 0.60 -4.96
C ASN A 94 -10.24 -0.06 -3.61
N PHE A 95 -9.42 0.56 -2.78
CA PHE A 95 -9.10 0.00 -1.48
C PHE A 95 -10.34 -0.01 -0.58
N LEU A 96 -11.03 1.11 -0.50
CA LEU A 96 -12.15 1.24 0.42
C LEU A 96 -13.40 0.48 -0.04
N GLU A 97 -13.50 0.20 -1.33
CA GLU A 97 -14.56 -0.69 -1.79
C GLU A 97 -14.36 -2.10 -1.28
N LYS A 98 -13.11 -2.54 -1.24
CA LYS A 98 -12.81 -3.89 -0.78
C LYS A 98 -12.67 -3.97 0.75
N TYR A 99 -12.09 -2.94 1.34
CA TYR A 99 -11.87 -2.87 2.79
C TYR A 99 -12.40 -1.54 3.32
N PRO A 100 -13.69 -1.47 3.63
CA PRO A 100 -14.29 -0.20 4.09
C PRO A 100 -13.69 0.31 5.37
N ARG A 101 -13.93 1.58 5.66
CA ARG A 101 -13.49 2.17 6.92
C ARG A 101 -13.97 1.31 8.08
N GLY A 102 -13.11 1.13 9.07
CA GLY A 102 -13.42 0.27 10.21
C GLY A 102 -12.96 -1.16 10.07
N THR A 103 -12.45 -1.55 8.90
CA THR A 103 -11.96 -2.91 8.69
C THR A 103 -10.68 -3.18 9.48
N PHE A 104 -9.78 -2.19 9.52
CA PHE A 104 -8.48 -2.33 10.16
C PHE A 104 -8.42 -1.47 11.41
N GLY A 105 -7.59 -1.88 12.37
CA GLY A 105 -7.42 -1.14 13.60
C GLY A 105 -6.87 0.27 13.40
N HIS A 106 -6.08 0.46 12.35
CA HIS A 106 -5.61 1.77 11.92
C HIS A 106 -6.11 2.02 10.52
N GLU A 107 -6.77 3.15 10.29
CA GLU A 107 -7.26 3.48 8.96
C GLU A 107 -6.08 3.72 8.03
N PRO A 108 -6.14 3.24 6.79
CA PRO A 108 -5.07 3.52 5.85
C PRO A 108 -5.03 4.98 5.47
N PHE A 109 -3.83 5.47 5.19
CA PHE A 109 -3.62 6.85 4.78
C PHE A 109 -3.20 6.89 3.31
N PHE A 110 -3.85 7.75 2.54
CA PHE A 110 -3.58 7.87 1.10
C PHE A 110 -3.08 9.28 0.79
N ALA A 111 -2.00 9.37 0.02
CA ALA A 111 -1.41 10.65 -0.35
C ALA A 111 -1.06 10.67 -1.84
N ASP A 112 -0.84 11.89 -2.37
CA ASP A 112 -0.52 12.06 -3.78
C ASP A 112 0.73 12.94 -3.97
N ARG A 113 1.73 12.76 -3.12
CA ARG A 113 2.93 13.57 -3.13
C ARG A 113 3.88 13.16 -4.25
N ILE A 114 4.65 14.11 -4.77
CA ILE A 114 5.68 13.85 -5.76
C ILE A 114 6.96 13.57 -4.99
N ILE A 115 7.28 12.29 -4.85
CA ILE A 115 8.41 11.86 -4.04
C ILE A 115 9.71 11.98 -4.84
N GLY A 116 10.71 12.55 -4.22
CA GLY A 116 12.03 12.68 -4.83
C GLY A 116 12.23 13.95 -5.61
N GLU A 117 11.15 14.57 -6.05
CA GLU A 117 11.25 15.79 -6.84
C GLU A 117 11.53 17.00 -5.96
N CYS A 118 10.97 17.00 -4.77
CA CYS A 118 11.09 18.11 -3.86
C CYS A 118 11.99 17.81 -2.66
N ASP A 119 12.71 16.71 -2.71
CA ASP A 119 13.61 16.31 -1.62
C ASP A 119 12.93 16.30 -0.28
N ARG A 120 11.74 15.78 -0.23
CA ARG A 120 10.94 15.83 0.98
C ARG A 120 10.58 14.46 1.50
N VAL A 121 11.29 13.42 1.07
CA VAL A 121 10.95 12.06 1.50
C VAL A 121 11.05 11.95 3.02
N GLU A 122 12.14 12.42 3.60
CA GLU A 122 12.34 12.36 5.02
C GLU A 122 11.27 13.15 5.76
N GLU A 123 11.00 14.35 5.30
CA GLU A 123 9.97 15.20 5.87
C GLU A 123 8.59 14.54 5.77
N TYR A 124 8.31 13.93 4.62
CA TYR A 124 7.06 13.24 4.41
C TYR A 124 6.91 12.09 5.41
N LEU A 125 7.97 11.30 5.61
CA LEU A 125 7.92 10.18 6.53
C LEU A 125 7.73 10.66 7.96
N GLN A 126 8.42 11.71 8.36
CA GLN A 126 8.27 12.26 9.70
C GLN A 126 6.85 12.75 9.95
N LYS A 127 6.28 13.44 8.97
CA LYS A 127 4.94 13.98 9.09
C LYS A 127 3.88 12.90 9.26
N ASN A 128 4.07 11.77 8.62
CA ASN A 128 3.04 10.75 8.54
C ASN A 128 3.29 9.54 9.41
N THR A 129 4.30 9.59 10.25
CA THR A 129 4.62 8.46 11.13
C THR A 129 4.37 8.75 12.60
N MET A 130 3.55 9.70 12.87
CA MET A 130 3.22 10.07 14.25
C MET A 130 2.38 9.01 14.94
#